data_b19a0d9cab745d9cbc64600f07881583
#
_entry.id   b19a0d9cab745d9cbc64600f07881583
#
_cell.length_a   1.000
_cell.length_b   1.000
_cell.length_c   1.000
_cell.angle_alpha   90.00
_cell.angle_beta   90.00
_cell.angle_gamma   90.00
#
_symmetry.space_group_name_H-M   'P 1'
#
loop_
_entity.id
_entity.type
_entity.pdbx_description
1 polymer ?
#
loop_
_entity_poly.entity_id
_entity_poly.type
_entity_poly.pdbx_seq_one_letter_code
_entity_poly.pdbx_strand_id
1 'polypeptide(L)'
;MSFLEGYGLRDARREKYLKLGALAVVVVLIVGAFLYLWLRDRAEKQKVQLFLELLRERDYKAAYVLWGCTEAQPCRDYDFSKFMEDWGPGSPQANIAAAKVNRTKHCDTGIVQFVAFPDQHEVKLWVERRNKTIGFAPWSVPRNNVSWFWQRLFDEFGPCNLR
;
A
#
# COMPACT_ATOMS: atom_id res chain seq x y z
N MET A 1 59.90 -22.15 -27.42
CA MET A 1 58.60 -22.79 -27.24
C MET A 1 58.02 -22.18 -26.02
N SER A 2 57.01 -21.27 -26.19
CA SER A 2 56.50 -20.46 -25.13
C SER A 2 55.33 -21.21 -24.46
N PHE A 3 55.57 -21.76 -23.28
CA PHE A 3 54.58 -22.47 -22.43
C PHE A 3 53.62 -21.54 -21.69
N LEU A 4 53.77 -20.22 -21.84
CA LEU A 4 53.09 -19.20 -21.07
C LEU A 4 51.87 -18.58 -21.77
N GLU A 5 51.69 -18.82 -23.09
CA GLU A 5 50.56 -18.19 -23.83
C GLU A 5 49.19 -18.82 -23.59
N GLY A 6 49.11 -20.04 -23.04
CA GLY A 6 47.84 -20.73 -22.78
C GLY A 6 47.18 -20.43 -21.43
N TYR A 7 47.95 -19.91 -20.46
CA TYR A 7 47.47 -19.75 -19.08
C TYR A 7 46.59 -18.50 -18.86
N GLY A 8 46.84 -17.44 -19.61
CA GLY A 8 46.08 -16.17 -19.43
C GLY A 8 44.68 -16.13 -20.08
N LEU A 9 44.48 -16.90 -21.16
CA LEU A 9 43.25 -16.85 -21.93
C LEU A 9 42.08 -17.62 -21.27
N ARG A 10 42.37 -18.68 -20.52
CA ARG A 10 41.38 -19.45 -19.77
C ARG A 10 40.88 -18.66 -18.53
N ASP A 11 41.77 -18.00 -17.84
CA ASP A 11 41.44 -17.20 -16.67
C ASP A 11 40.63 -15.94 -17.05
N ALA A 12 40.98 -15.27 -18.13
CA ALA A 12 40.23 -14.11 -18.63
C ALA A 12 38.78 -14.44 -19.06
N ARG A 13 38.57 -15.62 -19.65
CA ARG A 13 37.19 -16.08 -19.98
C ARG A 13 36.43 -16.45 -18.75
N ARG A 14 37.02 -17.13 -17.80
CA ARG A 14 36.41 -17.53 -16.55
C ARG A 14 36.00 -16.29 -15.71
N GLU A 15 36.87 -15.30 -15.66
CA GLU A 15 36.62 -14.02 -15.00
C GLU A 15 35.47 -13.25 -15.65
N LYS A 16 35.37 -13.23 -16.99
CA LYS A 16 34.24 -12.64 -17.70
C LYS A 16 32.91 -13.33 -17.34
N TYR A 17 32.86 -14.66 -17.34
CA TYR A 17 31.64 -15.40 -16.99
C TYR A 17 31.29 -15.23 -15.53
N LEU A 18 32.24 -15.14 -14.60
CA LEU A 18 32.00 -14.86 -13.21
C LEU A 18 31.42 -13.44 -13.01
N LYS A 19 32.01 -12.44 -13.69
CA LYS A 19 31.49 -11.06 -13.64
C LYS A 19 30.09 -10.96 -14.25
N LEU A 20 29.83 -11.63 -15.37
CA LEU A 20 28.53 -11.67 -16.01
C LEU A 20 27.49 -12.37 -15.12
N GLY A 21 27.87 -13.50 -14.51
CA GLY A 21 27.03 -14.23 -13.56
C GLY A 21 26.71 -13.41 -12.32
N ALA A 22 27.70 -12.75 -11.73
CA ALA A 22 27.49 -11.85 -10.60
C ALA A 22 26.56 -10.68 -10.96
N LEU A 23 26.74 -10.07 -12.13
CA LEU A 23 25.87 -9.01 -12.61
C LEU A 23 24.43 -9.51 -12.81
N ALA A 24 24.25 -10.69 -13.40
CA ALA A 24 22.93 -11.29 -13.59
C ALA A 24 22.21 -11.53 -12.25
N VAL A 25 22.92 -12.04 -11.24
CA VAL A 25 22.37 -12.23 -9.89
C VAL A 25 21.93 -10.91 -9.28
N VAL A 26 22.75 -9.87 -9.37
CA VAL A 26 22.42 -8.54 -8.87
C VAL A 26 21.17 -7.98 -9.56
N VAL A 27 21.06 -8.11 -10.88
CA VAL A 27 19.89 -7.66 -11.63
C VAL A 27 18.64 -8.42 -11.20
N VAL A 28 18.73 -9.74 -11.03
CA VAL A 28 17.58 -10.55 -10.56
C VAL A 28 17.14 -10.14 -9.15
N LEU A 29 18.07 -9.86 -8.25
CA LEU A 29 17.75 -9.40 -6.91
C LEU A 29 17.08 -8.02 -6.92
N ILE A 30 17.55 -7.08 -7.74
CA ILE A 30 16.97 -5.75 -7.88
C ILE A 30 15.55 -5.85 -8.45
N VAL A 31 15.37 -6.62 -9.54
CA VAL A 31 14.05 -6.81 -10.16
C VAL A 31 13.10 -7.52 -9.20
N GLY A 32 13.58 -8.55 -8.51
CA GLY A 32 12.79 -9.27 -7.50
C GLY A 32 12.35 -8.38 -6.35
N ALA A 33 13.25 -7.57 -5.81
CA ALA A 33 12.93 -6.59 -4.78
C ALA A 33 11.93 -5.55 -5.28
N PHE A 34 12.10 -5.02 -6.49
CA PHE A 34 11.18 -4.07 -7.08
C PHE A 34 9.78 -4.65 -7.28
N LEU A 35 9.67 -5.87 -7.82
CA LEU A 35 8.40 -6.56 -7.99
C LEU A 35 7.73 -6.85 -6.64
N TYR A 36 8.49 -7.27 -5.65
CA TYR A 36 7.98 -7.49 -4.29
C TYR A 36 7.38 -6.21 -3.71
N LEU A 37 8.10 -5.10 -3.75
CA LEU A 37 7.63 -3.80 -3.26
C LEU A 37 6.40 -3.30 -4.03
N TRP A 38 6.34 -3.58 -5.33
CA TRP A 38 5.22 -3.15 -6.18
C TRP A 38 3.95 -3.98 -5.93
N LEU A 39 4.09 -5.28 -5.67
CA LEU A 39 2.97 -6.20 -5.49
C LEU A 39 2.47 -6.24 -4.05
N ARG A 40 3.33 -5.93 -3.08
CA ARG A 40 3.10 -6.08 -1.65
C ARG A 40 1.77 -5.48 -1.15
N ASP A 41 1.44 -4.27 -1.58
CA ASP A 41 0.28 -3.54 -1.06
C ASP A 41 -0.91 -3.50 -2.04
N ARG A 42 -0.88 -4.37 -3.05
CA ARG A 42 -1.97 -4.40 -4.04
C ARG A 42 -3.31 -4.79 -3.42
N ALA A 43 -3.30 -5.77 -2.54
CA ALA A 43 -4.51 -6.27 -1.91
C ALA A 43 -5.18 -5.21 -1.03
N GLU A 44 -4.39 -4.45 -0.26
CA GLU A 44 -4.88 -3.37 0.59
C GLU A 44 -5.45 -2.22 -0.25
N LYS A 45 -4.76 -1.83 -1.32
CA LYS A 45 -5.24 -0.79 -2.25
C LYS A 45 -6.54 -1.19 -2.93
N GLN A 46 -6.65 -2.45 -3.38
CA GLN A 46 -7.86 -2.98 -3.99
C GLN A 46 -9.04 -2.99 -3.01
N LYS A 47 -8.79 -3.25 -1.71
CA LYS A 47 -9.82 -3.18 -0.69
C LYS A 47 -10.43 -1.79 -0.55
N VAL A 48 -9.62 -0.73 -0.55
CA VAL A 48 -10.15 0.64 -0.51
C VAL A 48 -10.87 1.00 -1.81
N GLN A 49 -10.37 0.57 -2.97
CA GLN A 49 -11.08 0.78 -4.22
C GLN A 49 -12.45 0.09 -4.22
N LEU A 50 -12.50 -1.17 -3.81
CA LEU A 50 -13.76 -1.91 -3.65
C LEU A 50 -14.71 -1.20 -2.68
N PHE A 51 -14.20 -0.70 -1.57
CA PHE A 51 -14.97 0.08 -0.60
C PHE A 51 -15.60 1.31 -1.24
N LEU A 52 -14.82 2.10 -1.99
CA LEU A 52 -15.32 3.28 -2.68
C LEU A 52 -16.32 2.93 -3.79
N GLU A 53 -16.14 1.80 -4.48
CA GLU A 53 -17.09 1.29 -5.48
C GLU A 53 -18.43 0.92 -4.84
N LEU A 54 -18.42 0.15 -3.76
CA LEU A 54 -19.65 -0.21 -3.03
C LEU A 54 -20.40 1.02 -2.51
N LEU A 55 -19.68 2.04 -2.03
CA LEU A 55 -20.31 3.29 -1.63
C LEU A 55 -20.92 4.05 -2.83
N ARG A 56 -20.30 4.01 -4.02
CA ARG A 56 -20.88 4.59 -5.25
C ARG A 56 -22.14 3.87 -5.69
N GLU A 57 -22.16 2.56 -5.53
CA GLU A 57 -23.33 1.70 -5.79
C GLU A 57 -24.38 1.79 -4.70
N ARG A 58 -24.11 2.51 -3.59
CA ARG A 58 -24.96 2.63 -2.40
C ARG A 58 -25.19 1.30 -1.67
N ASP A 59 -24.30 0.32 -1.88
CA ASP A 59 -24.31 -0.92 -1.10
C ASP A 59 -23.56 -0.72 0.22
N TYR A 60 -24.19 0.02 1.13
CA TYR A 60 -23.62 0.36 2.44
C TYR A 60 -23.41 -0.87 3.33
N LYS A 61 -24.22 -1.92 3.14
CA LYS A 61 -24.08 -3.16 3.92
C LYS A 61 -22.83 -3.90 3.52
N ALA A 62 -22.60 -4.10 2.22
CA ALA A 62 -21.37 -4.71 1.73
C ALA A 62 -20.12 -3.86 2.05
N ALA A 63 -20.24 -2.53 1.97
CA ALA A 63 -19.17 -1.62 2.37
C ALA A 63 -18.83 -1.76 3.86
N TYR A 64 -19.84 -1.90 4.75
CA TYR A 64 -19.63 -2.10 6.19
C TYR A 64 -18.94 -3.44 6.51
N VAL A 65 -19.18 -4.49 5.72
CA VAL A 65 -18.46 -5.77 5.87
C VAL A 65 -16.96 -5.61 5.70
N LEU A 66 -16.50 -4.69 4.87
CA LEU A 66 -15.07 -4.43 4.69
C LEU A 66 -14.39 -3.83 5.94
N TRP A 67 -15.18 -3.29 6.88
CA TRP A 67 -14.71 -2.85 8.21
C TRP A 67 -14.57 -4.03 9.19
N GLY A 68 -14.88 -5.25 8.75
CA GLY A 68 -14.82 -6.45 9.58
C GLY A 68 -16.08 -6.67 10.43
N CYS A 69 -17.17 -5.97 10.15
CA CYS A 69 -18.39 -5.94 10.93
C CYS A 69 -19.61 -6.21 10.05
N THR A 70 -20.68 -6.66 10.65
CA THR A 70 -21.98 -6.85 9.99
C THR A 70 -23.09 -6.28 10.85
N GLU A 71 -24.30 -6.12 10.31
CA GLU A 71 -25.45 -5.72 11.12
C GLU A 71 -25.74 -6.73 12.24
N ALA A 72 -25.52 -8.04 11.99
CA ALA A 72 -25.69 -9.09 12.99
C ALA A 72 -24.56 -9.15 14.03
N GLN A 73 -23.36 -8.70 13.65
CA GLN A 73 -22.18 -8.64 14.49
C GLN A 73 -21.53 -7.26 14.34
N PRO A 74 -22.09 -6.23 14.94
CA PRO A 74 -21.58 -4.86 14.82
C PRO A 74 -20.21 -4.73 15.46
N CYS A 75 -19.41 -3.81 14.96
CA CYS A 75 -18.21 -3.38 15.64
C CYS A 75 -18.54 -2.71 16.97
N ARG A 76 -17.71 -2.94 17.98
CA ARG A 76 -17.95 -2.48 19.35
C ARG A 76 -18.23 -0.97 19.46
N ASP A 77 -17.45 -0.16 18.76
CA ASP A 77 -17.49 1.30 18.88
C ASP A 77 -17.96 1.99 17.58
N TYR A 78 -18.28 1.20 16.54
CA TYR A 78 -18.65 1.67 15.22
C TYR A 78 -19.74 0.79 14.61
N ASP A 79 -20.97 0.96 15.04
CA ASP A 79 -22.14 0.25 14.54
C ASP A 79 -22.56 0.74 13.14
N PHE A 80 -23.53 0.05 12.55
CA PHE A 80 -24.01 0.39 11.20
C PHE A 80 -24.69 1.77 11.15
N SER A 81 -25.26 2.25 12.24
CA SER A 81 -25.86 3.59 12.30
C SER A 81 -24.78 4.66 12.17
N LYS A 82 -23.70 4.56 12.95
CA LYS A 82 -22.54 5.46 12.84
C LYS A 82 -21.88 5.38 11.47
N PHE A 83 -21.80 4.16 10.90
CA PHE A 83 -21.32 4.00 9.54
C PHE A 83 -22.18 4.79 8.54
N MET A 84 -23.50 4.77 8.69
CA MET A 84 -24.41 5.53 7.84
C MET A 84 -24.34 7.04 8.08
N GLU A 85 -24.02 7.48 9.30
CA GLU A 85 -23.73 8.90 9.59
C GLU A 85 -22.51 9.40 8.87
N ASP A 86 -21.45 8.56 8.77
CA ASP A 86 -20.19 8.93 8.12
C ASP A 86 -20.22 8.74 6.58
N TRP A 87 -20.87 7.69 6.08
CA TRP A 87 -20.79 7.29 4.68
C TRP A 87 -22.13 7.29 3.94
N GLY A 88 -23.22 7.51 4.63
CA GLY A 88 -24.56 7.52 4.04
C GLY A 88 -24.85 8.75 3.18
N PRO A 89 -26.05 8.83 2.60
CA PRO A 89 -26.42 9.90 1.65
C PRO A 89 -26.41 11.31 2.25
N GLY A 90 -26.57 11.43 3.55
CA GLY A 90 -26.56 12.72 4.28
C GLY A 90 -25.20 13.05 4.94
N SER A 91 -24.20 12.23 4.73
CA SER A 91 -22.89 12.38 5.39
C SER A 91 -22.03 13.46 4.74
N PRO A 92 -21.00 13.95 5.43
CA PRO A 92 -19.97 14.81 4.82
C PRO A 92 -19.27 14.14 3.63
N GLN A 93 -19.23 12.80 3.60
CA GLN A 93 -18.62 11.98 2.55
C GLN A 93 -19.61 11.54 1.45
N ALA A 94 -20.83 12.09 1.41
CA ALA A 94 -21.88 11.69 0.46
C ALA A 94 -21.45 11.84 -1.03
N ASN A 95 -20.53 12.78 -1.34
CA ASN A 95 -20.03 12.98 -2.70
C ASN A 95 -18.92 11.98 -3.09
N ILE A 96 -19.19 10.71 -2.84
CA ILE A 96 -18.22 9.62 -3.08
C ILE A 96 -17.87 9.43 -4.56
N ALA A 97 -18.75 9.83 -5.49
CA ALA A 97 -18.51 9.72 -6.92
C ALA A 97 -17.28 10.51 -7.38
N ALA A 98 -17.05 11.66 -6.73
CA ALA A 98 -15.91 12.54 -7.03
C ALA A 98 -14.69 12.28 -6.13
N ALA A 99 -14.80 11.38 -5.15
CA ALA A 99 -13.71 11.02 -4.26
C ALA A 99 -12.60 10.30 -4.99
N LYS A 100 -11.34 10.67 -4.69
CA LYS A 100 -10.13 10.10 -5.30
C LYS A 100 -9.09 9.79 -4.23
N VAL A 101 -8.46 8.62 -4.35
CA VAL A 101 -7.27 8.32 -3.56
C VAL A 101 -6.11 9.11 -4.12
N ASN A 102 -5.63 10.11 -3.40
CA ASN A 102 -4.54 10.99 -3.84
C ASN A 102 -3.17 10.54 -3.35
N ARG A 103 -3.10 9.84 -2.22
CA ARG A 103 -1.84 9.41 -1.62
C ARG A 103 -2.02 8.10 -0.83
N THR A 104 -0.95 7.30 -0.79
CA THR A 104 -0.83 6.11 0.08
C THR A 104 0.43 6.25 0.92
N LYS A 105 0.32 6.06 2.23
CA LYS A 105 1.45 5.90 3.14
C LYS A 105 1.57 4.42 3.51
N HIS A 106 2.77 3.88 3.35
CA HIS A 106 3.08 2.49 3.68
C HIS A 106 3.57 2.41 5.13
N CYS A 107 3.12 1.40 5.85
CA CYS A 107 3.48 1.14 7.22
C CYS A 107 3.79 -0.35 7.39
N ASP A 108 4.40 -0.72 8.51
CA ASP A 108 4.71 -2.11 8.81
C ASP A 108 3.44 -2.98 8.85
N THR A 109 2.44 -2.58 9.60
CA THR A 109 1.21 -3.35 9.84
C THR A 109 0.08 -3.11 8.84
N GLY A 110 0.25 -2.17 7.88
CA GLY A 110 -0.79 -1.85 6.89
C GLY A 110 -0.46 -0.65 6.03
N ILE A 111 -1.49 -0.05 5.45
CA ILE A 111 -1.37 1.18 4.67
C ILE A 111 -2.39 2.22 5.13
N VAL A 112 -2.05 3.49 5.01
CA VAL A 112 -3.01 4.60 5.10
C VAL A 112 -3.25 5.14 3.70
N GLN A 113 -4.51 5.13 3.26
CA GLN A 113 -4.92 5.78 2.01
C GLN A 113 -5.65 7.08 2.31
N PHE A 114 -5.23 8.13 1.63
CA PHE A 114 -5.80 9.47 1.73
C PHE A 114 -6.81 9.64 0.61
N VAL A 115 -8.08 9.68 1.00
CA VAL A 115 -9.21 9.89 0.09
C VAL A 115 -9.58 11.35 0.13
N ALA A 116 -9.37 12.06 -0.97
CA ALA A 116 -9.70 13.47 -1.11
C ALA A 116 -11.06 13.64 -1.77
N PHE A 117 -11.85 14.58 -1.23
CA PHE A 117 -13.14 15.01 -1.74
C PHE A 117 -13.03 16.40 -2.39
N PRO A 118 -13.96 16.79 -3.27
CA PRO A 118 -13.90 18.07 -4.01
C PRO A 118 -13.92 19.31 -3.12
N ASP A 119 -14.52 19.24 -1.95
CA ASP A 119 -14.61 20.29 -0.93
C ASP A 119 -13.33 20.45 -0.10
N GLN A 120 -12.21 19.89 -0.57
CA GLN A 120 -10.90 19.85 0.11
C GLN A 120 -10.90 19.05 1.42
N HIS A 121 -11.97 18.33 1.71
CA HIS A 121 -12.00 17.38 2.81
C HIS A 121 -11.19 16.14 2.46
N GLU A 122 -10.41 15.63 3.40
CA GLU A 122 -9.57 14.44 3.22
C GLU A 122 -9.86 13.43 4.34
N VAL A 123 -10.25 12.24 3.97
CA VAL A 123 -10.45 11.12 4.89
C VAL A 123 -9.26 10.17 4.81
N LYS A 124 -8.75 9.76 5.95
CA LYS A 124 -7.61 8.85 6.08
C LYS A 124 -8.13 7.46 6.43
N LEU A 125 -8.07 6.55 5.47
CA LEU A 125 -8.47 5.17 5.64
C LEU A 125 -7.24 4.31 5.94
N TRP A 126 -7.29 3.60 7.06
CA TRP A 126 -6.34 2.58 7.44
C TRP A 126 -6.79 1.22 6.89
N VAL A 127 -5.88 0.47 6.29
CA VAL A 127 -6.10 -0.93 5.93
C VAL A 127 -5.07 -1.79 6.63
N GLU A 128 -5.53 -2.63 7.51
CA GLU A 128 -4.67 -3.56 8.23
C GLU A 128 -4.18 -4.68 7.30
N ARG A 129 -2.87 -4.98 7.33
CA ARG A 129 -2.28 -5.99 6.43
C ARG A 129 -2.72 -7.40 6.77
N ARG A 130 -2.93 -7.71 8.05
CA ARG A 130 -3.21 -9.05 8.54
C ARG A 130 -4.58 -9.57 8.11
N ASN A 131 -5.62 -8.79 8.36
CA ASN A 131 -7.03 -9.18 8.15
C ASN A 131 -7.69 -8.44 7.00
N LYS A 132 -7.01 -7.46 6.40
CA LYS A 132 -7.52 -6.61 5.31
C LYS A 132 -8.79 -5.83 5.69
N THR A 133 -8.98 -5.56 6.97
CA THR A 133 -10.06 -4.69 7.43
C THR A 133 -9.73 -3.22 7.18
N ILE A 134 -10.77 -2.45 6.87
CA ILE A 134 -10.70 -1.00 6.71
C ILE A 134 -11.14 -0.34 8.00
N GLY A 135 -10.59 0.82 8.30
CA GLY A 135 -10.99 1.68 9.40
C GLY A 135 -10.50 3.10 9.18
N PHE A 136 -10.88 4.01 10.05
CA PHE A 136 -10.25 5.33 10.08
C PHE A 136 -8.84 5.21 10.68
N ALA A 137 -7.90 6.00 10.16
CA ALA A 137 -6.58 6.09 10.77
C ALA A 137 -6.69 6.78 12.14
N PRO A 138 -6.38 6.08 13.26
CA PRO A 138 -6.63 6.61 14.61
C PRO A 138 -5.58 7.65 15.05
N TRP A 139 -4.58 7.92 14.22
CA TRP A 139 -3.48 8.85 14.51
C TRP A 139 -3.30 9.91 13.43
N SER A 140 -2.64 11.01 13.80
CA SER A 140 -2.23 12.02 12.84
C SER A 140 -1.09 11.47 11.98
N VAL A 141 -1.34 11.29 10.68
CA VAL A 141 -0.30 10.89 9.73
C VAL A 141 0.40 12.15 9.23
N PRO A 142 1.70 12.33 9.51
CA PRO A 142 2.40 13.53 9.08
C PRO A 142 2.45 13.63 7.55
N ARG A 143 2.28 14.85 7.05
CA ARG A 143 2.34 15.18 5.61
C ARG A 143 3.79 15.43 5.22
N ASN A 144 4.61 14.38 5.11
CA ASN A 144 6.01 14.54 4.75
C ASN A 144 6.16 14.80 3.25
N ASN A 145 6.84 15.90 2.89
CA ASN A 145 7.18 16.26 1.51
C ASN A 145 8.50 15.63 1.03
N VAL A 146 8.89 14.49 1.57
CA VAL A 146 10.08 13.77 1.14
C VAL A 146 9.82 13.10 -0.21
N SER A 147 10.85 13.07 -1.10
CA SER A 147 10.67 12.47 -2.43
C SER A 147 10.12 11.05 -2.32
N TRP A 148 9.19 10.69 -3.20
CA TRP A 148 8.44 9.43 -3.16
C TRP A 148 9.31 8.17 -3.03
N PHE A 149 10.54 8.20 -3.59
CA PHE A 149 11.48 7.09 -3.57
C PHE A 149 12.06 6.85 -2.17
N TRP A 150 12.51 7.91 -1.50
CA TRP A 150 13.05 7.83 -0.14
C TRP A 150 11.97 7.56 0.89
N GLN A 151 10.79 8.13 0.72
CA GLN A 151 9.62 7.83 1.54
C GLN A 151 9.28 6.33 1.49
N ARG A 152 9.32 5.73 0.29
CA ARG A 152 9.00 4.32 0.12
C ARG A 152 10.04 3.40 0.77
N LEU A 153 11.32 3.79 0.76
CA LEU A 153 12.40 3.04 1.41
C LEU A 153 12.39 3.18 2.95
N PHE A 154 12.08 4.35 3.49
CA PHE A 154 12.16 4.61 4.92
C PHE A 154 10.82 4.50 5.66
N ASP A 155 9.68 4.82 5.03
CA ASP A 155 8.36 4.64 5.64
C ASP A 155 7.94 3.17 5.67
N GLU A 156 8.56 2.31 4.87
CA GLU A 156 8.24 0.89 4.79
C GLU A 156 8.62 0.12 6.07
N PHE A 157 9.55 0.64 6.84
CA PHE A 157 10.06 0.03 8.08
C PHE A 157 9.69 0.81 9.34
N GLY A 158 8.95 1.90 9.22
CA GLY A 158 8.57 2.72 10.36
C GLY A 158 7.14 2.47 10.84
N PRO A 159 6.88 2.58 12.14
CA PRO A 159 5.51 2.58 12.65
C PRO A 159 4.76 3.79 12.09
N CYS A 160 3.50 3.60 11.66
CA CYS A 160 2.65 4.70 11.21
C CYS A 160 2.29 5.69 12.33
N ASN A 161 2.39 5.26 13.56
CA ASN A 161 2.18 6.05 14.76
C ASN A 161 3.51 6.56 15.29
N LEU A 162 3.98 7.67 14.77
CA LEU A 162 4.95 8.46 15.53
C LEU A 162 4.17 9.10 16.70
N ARG A 163 4.45 8.61 17.91
CA ARG A 163 4.06 9.27 19.17
C ARG A 163 4.72 10.62 19.27
#